data_2ffba52bdbf3f7ca001938dcf2ebe5a9
#
_entry.id   2ffba52bdbf3f7ca001938dcf2ebe5a9
#
_cell.length_a   1.000
_cell.length_b   1.000
_cell.length_c   1.000
_cell.angle_alpha   90.00
_cell.angle_beta   90.00
_cell.angle_gamma   90.00
#
_symmetry.space_group_name_H-M   'P 1'
#
loop_
_entity.id
_entity.type
_entity.pdbx_description
1 polymer ?
#
loop_
_entity_poly.entity_id
_entity_poly.type
_entity_poly.pdbx_seq_one_letter_code
_entity_poly.pdbx_strand_id
1 'polypeptide(L)'
;MEIHEFTHLVKNLGLLTNATTIGAVGYSKGSQTEVDKYAVVITTKDGIRGEYVTHWGGNAAACAQTKMLAPKLLDYGADERERIYDDFKRELRQFDHMGHGPLDIALWDWAGKKSNCSISLLLGSYRKKLPAYASTYHGDRNGGLDSKEAFAAFAEECFDFGYKAFKIHGWHEGNVKEEVENLLHVAKMVGDKMTLMIDPACQLRTFADALYV
;
A
#
# COMPACT_ATOMS: atom_id res chain seq x y z
N MET A 1 -4.90 10.72 23.43
CA MET A 1 -4.82 10.02 22.14
C MET A 1 -6.21 9.55 21.74
N GLU A 2 -6.52 9.61 20.44
CA GLU A 2 -7.83 9.26 19.88
C GLU A 2 -7.62 8.25 18.76
N ILE A 3 -8.54 7.31 18.61
CA ILE A 3 -8.61 6.36 17.48
C ILE A 3 -10.01 6.45 16.91
N HIS A 4 -10.13 6.83 15.65
CA HIS A 4 -11.40 7.01 14.96
C HIS A 4 -11.52 5.96 13.86
N GLU A 5 -12.46 5.04 13.99
CA GLU A 5 -12.77 4.02 12.98
C GLU A 5 -13.87 4.55 12.04
N PHE A 6 -13.72 4.32 10.75
CA PHE A 6 -14.68 4.75 9.74
C PHE A 6 -14.57 3.91 8.46
N THR A 7 -15.61 3.93 7.66
CA THR A 7 -15.64 3.30 6.36
C THR A 7 -15.43 4.35 5.27
N HIS A 8 -14.62 4.02 4.27
CA HIS A 8 -14.36 4.84 3.10
C HIS A 8 -14.80 4.13 1.83
N LEU A 9 -15.58 4.80 1.00
CA LEU A 9 -16.06 4.28 -0.27
C LEU A 9 -15.02 4.52 -1.38
N VAL A 10 -14.49 3.45 -1.95
CA VAL A 10 -13.53 3.50 -3.07
C VAL A 10 -14.27 3.22 -4.36
N LYS A 11 -14.17 4.14 -5.34
CA LYS A 11 -14.78 4.01 -6.67
C LYS A 11 -13.89 3.21 -7.60
N ASN A 12 -14.51 2.55 -8.58
CA ASN A 12 -13.87 1.72 -9.58
C ASN A 12 -13.05 0.56 -8.99
N LEU A 13 -13.48 0.07 -7.85
CA LEU A 13 -12.91 -1.08 -7.18
C LEU A 13 -14.02 -2.09 -6.92
N GLY A 14 -13.83 -3.33 -7.31
CA GLY A 14 -14.80 -4.41 -7.15
C GLY A 14 -14.15 -5.69 -6.66
N LEU A 15 -14.95 -6.61 -6.13
CA LEU A 15 -14.52 -7.95 -5.77
C LEU A 15 -14.21 -8.76 -7.04
N LEU A 16 -13.06 -9.40 -7.07
CA LEU A 16 -12.67 -10.34 -8.13
C LEU A 16 -13.28 -11.71 -7.84
N THR A 17 -14.15 -12.19 -8.74
CA THR A 17 -14.87 -13.46 -8.56
C THR A 17 -14.01 -14.70 -8.79
N ASN A 18 -12.99 -14.58 -9.64
CA ASN A 18 -12.12 -15.70 -10.05
C ASN A 18 -10.74 -15.64 -9.36
N ALA A 19 -10.54 -14.71 -8.42
CA ALA A 19 -9.24 -14.56 -7.76
C ALA A 19 -8.90 -15.80 -6.92
N THR A 20 -7.61 -16.13 -6.87
CA THR A 20 -7.09 -17.20 -6.02
C THR A 20 -7.17 -16.88 -4.53
N THR A 21 -7.30 -15.61 -4.20
CA THR A 21 -7.43 -15.11 -2.82
C THR A 21 -8.85 -14.65 -2.58
N ILE A 22 -9.50 -15.21 -1.57
CA ILE A 22 -10.86 -14.81 -1.16
C ILE A 22 -10.86 -13.32 -0.76
N GLY A 23 -11.82 -12.58 -1.27
CA GLY A 23 -11.97 -11.15 -0.99
C GLY A 23 -10.97 -10.25 -1.71
N ALA A 24 -10.22 -10.79 -2.69
CA ALA A 24 -9.39 -9.96 -3.54
C ALA A 24 -10.24 -8.94 -4.31
N VAL A 25 -9.71 -7.74 -4.45
CA VAL A 25 -10.35 -6.66 -5.19
C VAL A 25 -9.47 -6.23 -6.35
N GLY A 26 -10.09 -5.76 -7.41
CA GLY A 26 -9.42 -5.29 -8.61
C GLY A 26 -10.09 -4.06 -9.20
N TYR A 27 -9.48 -3.50 -10.23
CA TYR A 27 -10.09 -2.41 -10.97
C TYR A 27 -11.38 -2.92 -11.66
N SER A 28 -12.49 -2.28 -11.36
CA SER A 28 -13.78 -2.59 -11.94
C SER A 28 -14.55 -1.30 -12.18
N LYS A 29 -14.61 -0.86 -13.42
CA LYS A 29 -15.19 0.43 -13.82
C LYS A 29 -16.66 0.54 -13.39
N GLY A 30 -16.97 1.60 -12.65
CA GLY A 30 -18.33 1.88 -12.16
C GLY A 30 -18.71 1.17 -10.87
N SER A 31 -17.91 0.20 -10.40
CA SER A 31 -18.15 -0.46 -9.11
C SER A 31 -17.66 0.40 -7.92
N GLN A 32 -18.08 0.01 -6.73
CA GLN A 32 -17.71 0.67 -5.48
C GLN A 32 -17.49 -0.40 -4.40
N THR A 33 -16.47 -0.22 -3.59
CA THR A 33 -16.17 -1.11 -2.46
C THR A 33 -15.96 -0.28 -1.20
N GLU A 34 -16.59 -0.67 -0.13
CA GLU A 34 -16.34 -0.11 1.19
C GLU A 34 -15.04 -0.67 1.76
N VAL A 35 -14.23 0.22 2.31
CA VAL A 35 -12.94 -0.12 2.93
C VAL A 35 -12.90 0.49 4.32
N ASP A 36 -12.75 -0.39 5.31
CA ASP A 36 -12.57 0.04 6.69
C ASP A 36 -11.21 0.69 6.88
N LYS A 37 -11.23 1.83 7.55
CA LYS A 37 -10.05 2.62 7.89
C LYS A 37 -10.13 3.08 9.34
N TYR A 38 -9.02 3.54 9.87
CA TYR A 38 -9.02 4.30 11.11
C TYR A 38 -7.97 5.40 11.07
N ALA A 39 -8.22 6.44 11.86
CA ALA A 39 -7.30 7.52 12.11
C ALA A 39 -6.73 7.41 13.52
N VAL A 40 -5.48 7.79 13.68
CA VAL A 40 -4.81 7.94 14.97
C VAL A 40 -4.50 9.41 15.15
N VAL A 41 -4.85 9.96 16.33
CA VAL A 41 -4.52 11.33 16.73
C VAL A 41 -3.81 11.28 18.08
N ILE A 42 -2.59 11.78 18.14
CA ILE A 42 -1.78 11.91 19.36
C ILE A 42 -1.70 13.40 19.69
N THR A 43 -2.20 13.79 20.84
CA THR A 43 -2.13 15.19 21.32
C THR A 43 -1.21 15.24 22.53
N THR A 44 -0.16 16.02 22.46
CA THR A 44 0.77 16.25 23.60
C THR A 44 0.28 17.36 24.51
N LYS A 45 0.86 17.48 25.71
CA LYS A 45 0.46 18.47 26.72
C LYS A 45 0.55 19.92 26.25
N ASP A 46 1.42 20.20 25.28
CA ASP A 46 1.59 21.52 24.65
C ASP A 46 0.58 21.77 23.51
N GLY A 47 -0.36 20.86 23.29
CA GLY A 47 -1.42 20.98 22.29
C GLY A 47 -1.03 20.61 20.86
N ILE A 48 0.20 20.21 20.61
CA ILE A 48 0.64 19.77 19.27
C ILE A 48 0.05 18.39 18.98
N ARG A 49 -0.48 18.25 17.74
CA ARG A 49 -1.14 17.02 17.29
C ARG A 49 -0.31 16.33 16.22
N GLY A 50 -0.07 15.03 16.38
CA GLY A 50 0.41 14.13 15.34
C GLY A 50 -0.73 13.23 14.87
N GLU A 51 -0.88 13.07 13.56
CA GLU A 51 -2.06 12.45 12.94
C GLU A 51 -1.66 11.50 11.82
N TYR A 52 -2.42 10.41 11.70
CA TYR A 52 -2.29 9.48 10.58
C TYR A 52 -3.62 8.80 10.28
N VAL A 53 -3.94 8.65 9.01
CA VAL A 53 -5.07 7.84 8.52
C VAL A 53 -4.49 6.62 7.82
N THR A 54 -4.97 5.43 8.19
CA THR A 54 -4.49 4.17 7.60
C THR A 54 -4.80 4.09 6.11
N HIS A 55 -3.92 3.39 5.39
CA HIS A 55 -4.04 3.29 3.95
C HIS A 55 -4.98 2.14 3.56
N TRP A 56 -4.47 0.95 3.33
CA TRP A 56 -5.16 -0.15 2.70
C TRP A 56 -4.82 -1.48 3.35
N GLY A 57 -5.82 -2.35 3.47
CA GLY A 57 -5.64 -3.74 3.92
C GLY A 57 -5.30 -3.90 5.41
N GLY A 58 -5.67 -5.03 5.97
CA GLY A 58 -5.33 -5.42 7.33
C GLY A 58 -5.82 -4.50 8.46
N ASN A 59 -6.68 -3.53 8.16
CA ASN A 59 -7.04 -2.47 9.09
C ASN A 59 -7.69 -2.98 10.38
N ALA A 60 -8.49 -4.03 10.33
CA ALA A 60 -9.12 -4.60 11.54
C ALA A 60 -8.05 -5.15 12.51
N ALA A 61 -7.09 -5.94 12.01
CA ALA A 61 -6.00 -6.47 12.81
C ALA A 61 -5.06 -5.36 13.31
N ALA A 62 -4.70 -4.44 12.43
CA ALA A 62 -3.86 -3.28 12.77
C ALA A 62 -4.53 -2.39 13.83
N CYS A 63 -5.84 -2.14 13.72
CA CYS A 63 -6.59 -1.35 14.70
C CYS A 63 -6.62 -2.01 16.07
N ALA A 64 -6.85 -3.33 16.13
CA ALA A 64 -6.80 -4.08 17.37
C ALA A 64 -5.42 -3.98 18.05
N GLN A 65 -4.34 -4.15 17.30
CA GLN A 65 -2.98 -4.00 17.80
C GLN A 65 -2.68 -2.55 18.23
N THR A 66 -3.11 -1.56 17.45
CA THR A 66 -2.98 -0.14 17.82
C THR A 66 -3.69 0.15 19.15
N LYS A 67 -4.91 -0.36 19.34
CA LYS A 67 -5.66 -0.23 20.60
C LYS A 67 -4.98 -0.92 21.78
N MET A 68 -4.28 -2.03 21.52
CA MET A 68 -3.50 -2.76 22.53
C MET A 68 -2.26 -1.96 22.98
N LEU A 69 -1.60 -1.26 22.06
CA LEU A 69 -0.42 -0.44 22.33
C LEU A 69 -0.76 0.95 22.90
N ALA A 70 -1.91 1.50 22.54
CA ALA A 70 -2.32 2.85 22.84
C ALA A 70 -2.22 3.25 24.33
N PRO A 71 -2.69 2.44 25.31
CA PRO A 71 -2.53 2.77 26.73
C PRO A 71 -1.06 2.88 27.16
N LYS A 72 -0.20 2.03 26.62
CA LYS A 72 1.23 2.00 26.92
C LYS A 72 1.96 3.23 26.39
N LEU A 73 1.52 3.77 25.25
CA LEU A 73 2.09 4.98 24.68
C LEU A 73 2.01 6.18 25.62
N LEU A 74 1.01 6.22 26.50
CA LEU A 74 0.83 7.33 27.45
C LEU A 74 1.93 7.44 28.50
N ASP A 75 2.74 6.40 28.67
CA ASP A 75 3.88 6.36 29.61
C ASP A 75 5.18 6.93 29.01
N TYR A 76 5.15 7.34 27.74
CA TYR A 76 6.33 7.84 27.01
C TYR A 76 6.22 9.32 26.68
N GLY A 77 7.39 9.98 26.54
CA GLY A 77 7.49 11.26 25.83
C GLY A 77 7.36 11.03 24.32
N ALA A 78 6.67 11.92 23.62
CA ALA A 78 6.49 11.81 22.17
C ALA A 78 7.80 11.94 21.37
N ASP A 79 8.87 12.42 21.99
CA ASP A 79 10.22 12.52 21.45
C ASP A 79 11.03 11.21 21.61
N GLU A 80 10.59 10.28 22.45
CA GLU A 80 11.25 8.98 22.66
C GLU A 80 10.95 7.96 21.55
N ARG A 81 10.82 8.38 20.28
CA ARG A 81 10.35 7.56 19.17
C ARG A 81 11.11 6.25 18.98
N GLU A 82 12.44 6.29 19.07
CA GLU A 82 13.28 5.08 18.92
C GLU A 82 13.03 4.06 20.04
N ARG A 83 12.85 4.55 21.26
CA ARG A 83 12.51 3.70 22.39
C ARG A 83 11.11 3.11 22.26
N ILE A 84 10.12 3.93 21.89
CA ILE A 84 8.75 3.47 21.62
C ILE A 84 8.76 2.41 20.52
N TYR A 85 9.50 2.63 19.43
CA TYR A 85 9.64 1.67 18.34
C TYR A 85 10.16 0.32 18.84
N ASP A 86 11.25 0.31 19.58
CA ASP A 86 11.88 -0.92 20.05
C ASP A 86 11.00 -1.66 21.08
N ASP A 87 10.39 -0.95 22.02
CA ASP A 87 9.51 -1.53 23.03
C ASP A 87 8.22 -2.08 22.41
N PHE A 88 7.60 -1.38 21.48
CA PHE A 88 6.37 -1.82 20.81
C PHE A 88 6.61 -2.98 19.84
N LYS A 89 7.75 -3.02 19.18
CA LYS A 89 8.19 -4.17 18.40
C LYS A 89 8.33 -5.43 19.27
N ARG A 90 8.88 -5.31 20.47
CA ARG A 90 8.97 -6.42 21.42
C ARG A 90 7.61 -6.83 21.99
N GLU A 91 6.75 -5.87 22.25
CA GLU A 91 5.38 -6.14 22.71
C GLU A 91 4.59 -6.96 21.69
N LEU A 92 4.75 -6.66 20.40
CA LEU A 92 4.10 -7.36 19.30
C LEU A 92 4.87 -8.61 18.80
N ARG A 93 5.88 -9.10 19.53
CA ARG A 93 6.75 -10.21 19.09
C ARG A 93 6.03 -11.51 18.71
N GLN A 94 4.81 -11.72 19.21
CA GLN A 94 3.98 -12.88 18.93
C GLN A 94 2.91 -12.60 17.87
N PHE A 95 2.89 -11.40 17.32
CA PHE A 95 1.91 -10.93 16.35
C PHE A 95 2.62 -10.33 15.14
N ASP A 96 1.87 -10.01 14.11
CA ASP A 96 2.31 -9.10 13.09
C ASP A 96 2.43 -7.66 13.64
N HIS A 97 3.28 -6.81 13.05
CA HIS A 97 3.55 -5.47 13.56
C HIS A 97 2.70 -4.36 12.91
N MET A 98 1.57 -4.72 12.31
CA MET A 98 0.74 -3.78 11.55
C MET A 98 0.21 -2.61 12.38
N GLY A 99 -0.12 -2.86 13.65
CA GLY A 99 -0.70 -1.83 14.53
C GLY A 99 0.31 -0.84 15.11
N HIS A 100 1.61 -1.11 14.98
CA HIS A 100 2.68 -0.19 15.40
C HIS A 100 2.83 0.98 14.42
N GLY A 101 2.79 0.71 13.12
CA GLY A 101 3.02 1.71 12.07
C GLY A 101 2.17 2.99 12.21
N PRO A 102 0.85 2.90 12.43
CA PRO A 102 0.00 4.07 12.62
C PRO A 102 0.39 4.98 13.78
N LEU A 103 0.87 4.41 14.88
CA LEU A 103 1.38 5.18 16.03
C LEU A 103 2.71 5.86 15.70
N ASP A 104 3.63 5.13 15.09
CA ASP A 104 4.94 5.64 14.69
C ASP A 104 4.82 6.80 13.69
N ILE A 105 3.97 6.65 12.67
CA ILE A 105 3.75 7.70 11.67
C ILE A 105 3.11 8.95 12.32
N ALA A 106 2.15 8.78 13.23
CA ALA A 106 1.58 9.90 13.95
C ALA A 106 2.61 10.62 14.85
N LEU A 107 3.55 9.88 15.46
CA LEU A 107 4.66 10.48 16.22
C LEU A 107 5.65 11.23 15.31
N TRP A 108 5.91 10.74 14.10
CA TRP A 108 6.71 11.47 13.12
C TRP A 108 6.02 12.73 12.63
N ASP A 109 4.71 12.70 12.39
CA ASP A 109 3.92 13.88 12.02
C ASP A 109 3.95 14.93 13.15
N TRP A 110 3.77 14.49 14.40
CA TRP A 110 3.96 15.33 15.57
C TRP A 110 5.35 15.98 15.60
N ALA A 111 6.41 15.20 15.37
CA ALA A 111 7.79 15.69 15.41
C ALA A 111 8.05 16.75 14.34
N GLY A 112 7.53 16.58 13.11
CA GLY A 112 7.58 17.56 12.06
C GLY A 112 6.89 18.88 12.44
N LYS A 113 5.67 18.79 12.97
CA LYS A 113 4.90 19.94 13.47
C LYS A 113 5.60 20.62 14.64
N LYS A 114 6.12 19.87 15.60
CA LYS A 114 6.88 20.39 16.75
C LYS A 114 8.13 21.17 16.33
N SER A 115 8.85 20.66 15.35
CA SER A 115 10.09 21.26 14.83
C SER A 115 9.84 22.29 13.73
N ASN A 116 8.59 22.51 13.35
CA ASN A 116 8.17 23.37 12.23
C ASN A 116 8.97 23.08 10.93
N CYS A 117 9.17 21.82 10.62
CA CYS A 117 9.85 21.38 9.40
C CYS A 117 9.28 20.07 8.87
N SER A 118 9.57 19.75 7.60
CA SER A 118 9.13 18.51 7.00
C SER A 118 9.82 17.29 7.64
N ILE A 119 9.14 16.16 7.68
CA ILE A 119 9.73 14.87 8.11
C ILE A 119 10.94 14.53 7.23
N SER A 120 10.88 14.83 5.92
CA SER A 120 12.02 14.67 5.02
C SER A 120 13.25 15.42 5.51
N LEU A 121 13.08 16.64 6.04
CA LEU A 121 14.20 17.42 6.60
C LEU A 121 14.73 16.79 7.89
N LEU A 122 13.85 16.32 8.77
CA LEU A 122 14.25 15.60 9.98
C LEU A 122 15.06 14.32 9.66
N LEU A 123 14.75 13.67 8.53
CA LEU A 123 15.45 12.49 8.02
C LEU A 123 16.69 12.83 7.15
N GLY A 124 17.10 14.10 7.08
CA GLY A 124 18.32 14.56 6.38
C GLY A 124 18.13 15.00 4.93
N SER A 125 16.90 15.00 4.39
CA SER A 125 16.56 15.56 3.06
C SER A 125 17.49 15.14 1.91
N TYR A 126 17.97 13.91 1.90
CA TYR A 126 18.94 13.45 0.90
C TYR A 126 18.41 13.58 -0.54
N ARG A 127 17.13 13.28 -0.76
CA ARG A 127 16.52 13.35 -2.09
C ARG A 127 15.40 14.40 -2.15
N LYS A 128 15.45 15.25 -3.17
CA LYS A 128 14.41 16.26 -3.47
C LYS A 128 13.32 15.72 -4.39
N LYS A 129 13.64 14.72 -5.20
CA LYS A 129 12.73 14.02 -6.12
C LYS A 129 12.99 12.53 -6.03
N LEU A 130 11.94 11.75 -6.09
CA LEU A 130 11.99 10.29 -6.18
C LEU A 130 11.50 9.85 -7.55
N PRO A 131 12.14 8.85 -8.17
CA PRO A 131 11.57 8.21 -9.36
C PRO A 131 10.27 7.53 -8.99
N ALA A 132 9.27 7.63 -9.87
CA ALA A 132 7.99 6.96 -9.73
C ALA A 132 7.77 6.01 -10.91
N TYR A 133 7.08 4.92 -10.65
CA TYR A 133 6.55 4.04 -11.70
C TYR A 133 5.03 4.09 -11.70
N ALA A 134 4.43 3.91 -12.87
CA ALA A 134 3.01 3.63 -12.97
C ALA A 134 2.75 2.17 -12.58
N SER A 135 1.65 1.90 -11.91
CA SER A 135 1.28 0.54 -11.52
C SER A 135 -0.18 0.30 -11.85
N THR A 136 -0.47 -0.85 -12.44
CA THR A 136 -1.85 -1.33 -12.51
C THR A 136 -2.29 -1.77 -11.11
N TYR A 137 -3.59 -1.84 -10.91
CA TYR A 137 -4.22 -2.75 -9.96
C TYR A 137 -4.52 -4.07 -10.67
N HIS A 138 -5.12 -5.05 -9.98
CA HIS A 138 -5.54 -6.28 -10.67
C HIS A 138 -6.54 -5.95 -11.78
N GLY A 139 -6.41 -6.62 -12.93
CA GLY A 139 -7.32 -6.47 -14.05
C GLY A 139 -8.70 -7.07 -13.76
N ASP A 140 -9.70 -6.64 -14.50
CA ASP A 140 -11.07 -7.13 -14.43
C ASP A 140 -11.52 -7.64 -15.81
N ARG A 141 -11.88 -8.92 -15.86
CA ARG A 141 -12.39 -9.56 -17.10
C ARG A 141 -13.70 -8.95 -17.61
N ASN A 142 -14.43 -8.26 -16.74
CA ASN A 142 -15.70 -7.62 -17.07
C ASN A 142 -15.56 -6.16 -17.51
N GLY A 143 -14.35 -5.63 -17.54
CA GLY A 143 -14.07 -4.25 -17.94
C GLY A 143 -12.71 -3.76 -17.44
N GLY A 144 -12.25 -2.65 -17.97
CA GLY A 144 -10.97 -2.09 -17.61
C GLY A 144 -9.78 -2.85 -18.23
N LEU A 145 -8.96 -3.48 -17.43
CA LEU A 145 -7.80 -4.27 -17.87
C LEU A 145 -8.20 -5.74 -18.09
N ASP A 146 -8.98 -6.02 -19.11
CA ASP A 146 -9.60 -7.31 -19.39
C ASP A 146 -8.78 -8.24 -20.31
N SER A 147 -7.76 -7.69 -20.97
CA SER A 147 -6.93 -8.38 -21.95
C SER A 147 -5.47 -7.88 -21.91
N LYS A 148 -4.56 -8.66 -22.47
CA LYS A 148 -3.15 -8.25 -22.62
C LYS A 148 -3.01 -7.02 -23.51
N GLU A 149 -3.90 -6.83 -24.47
CA GLU A 149 -3.98 -5.65 -25.32
C GLU A 149 -4.38 -4.41 -24.50
N ALA A 150 -5.34 -4.54 -23.58
CA ALA A 150 -5.74 -3.45 -22.69
C ALA A 150 -4.61 -3.06 -21.71
N PHE A 151 -3.88 -4.04 -21.16
CA PHE A 151 -2.69 -3.77 -20.33
C PHE A 151 -1.60 -3.03 -21.12
N ALA A 152 -1.33 -3.45 -22.37
CA ALA A 152 -0.33 -2.81 -23.21
C ALA A 152 -0.73 -1.37 -23.59
N ALA A 153 -1.98 -1.14 -23.97
CA ALA A 153 -2.49 0.19 -24.27
C ALA A 153 -2.39 1.12 -23.05
N PHE A 154 -2.72 0.62 -21.86
CA PHE A 154 -2.57 1.40 -20.63
C PHE A 154 -1.09 1.70 -20.29
N ALA A 155 -0.18 0.77 -20.58
CA ALA A 155 1.26 1.02 -20.40
C ALA A 155 1.77 2.10 -21.35
N GLU A 156 1.30 2.14 -22.62
CA GLU A 156 1.63 3.22 -23.54
C GLU A 156 1.08 4.56 -23.07
N GLU A 157 -0.16 4.61 -22.59
CA GLU A 157 -0.73 5.82 -21.98
C GLU A 157 0.12 6.32 -20.81
N CYS A 158 0.57 5.42 -19.93
CA CYS A 158 1.46 5.77 -18.83
C CYS A 158 2.81 6.30 -19.32
N PHE A 159 3.37 5.75 -20.39
CA PHE A 159 4.58 6.25 -21.01
C PHE A 159 4.39 7.68 -21.54
N ASP A 160 3.29 7.95 -22.20
CA ASP A 160 2.93 9.27 -22.75
C ASP A 160 2.74 10.31 -21.64
N PHE A 161 2.23 9.91 -20.48
CA PHE A 161 2.20 10.74 -19.27
C PHE A 161 3.58 11.04 -18.68
N GLY A 162 4.64 10.35 -19.17
CA GLY A 162 6.02 10.62 -18.78
C GLY A 162 6.61 9.62 -17.77
N TYR A 163 5.90 8.56 -17.38
CA TYR A 163 6.48 7.51 -16.54
C TYR A 163 7.58 6.74 -17.29
N LYS A 164 8.64 6.38 -16.57
CA LYS A 164 9.80 5.64 -17.12
C LYS A 164 9.84 4.20 -16.67
N ALA A 165 8.90 3.79 -15.85
CA ALA A 165 8.74 2.42 -15.40
C ALA A 165 7.28 2.09 -15.20
N PHE A 166 6.93 0.82 -15.42
CA PHE A 166 5.57 0.30 -15.34
C PHE A 166 5.57 -1.03 -14.59
N LYS A 167 4.65 -1.19 -13.64
CA LYS A 167 4.47 -2.41 -12.85
C LYS A 167 3.11 -3.04 -13.16
N ILE A 168 3.15 -4.31 -13.53
CA ILE A 168 1.96 -5.11 -13.83
C ILE A 168 1.53 -5.87 -12.58
N HIS A 169 0.29 -5.65 -12.12
CA HIS A 169 -0.48 -6.61 -11.35
C HIS A 169 -1.44 -7.28 -12.33
N GLY A 170 -1.32 -8.57 -12.57
CA GLY A 170 -2.16 -9.29 -13.53
C GLY A 170 -3.61 -9.48 -13.04
N TRP A 171 -4.23 -10.58 -13.47
CA TRP A 171 -5.65 -10.84 -13.13
C TRP A 171 -5.87 -11.50 -11.76
N HIS A 172 -4.83 -11.99 -11.11
CA HIS A 172 -4.92 -12.68 -9.81
C HIS A 172 -5.71 -14.00 -9.83
N GLU A 173 -5.77 -14.63 -10.99
CA GLU A 173 -6.55 -15.88 -11.21
C GLU A 173 -5.72 -17.15 -11.05
N GLY A 174 -4.40 -17.03 -10.83
CA GLY A 174 -3.48 -18.16 -10.67
C GLY A 174 -3.07 -18.85 -11.98
N ASN A 175 -3.44 -18.29 -13.12
CA ASN A 175 -3.02 -18.77 -14.43
C ASN A 175 -1.67 -18.18 -14.82
N VAL A 176 -0.58 -18.75 -14.30
CA VAL A 176 0.79 -18.24 -14.49
C VAL A 176 1.17 -18.11 -15.97
N LYS A 177 0.72 -19.05 -16.82
CA LYS A 177 0.99 -18.99 -18.25
C LYS A 177 0.39 -17.75 -18.92
N GLU A 178 -0.86 -17.45 -18.61
CA GLU A 178 -1.56 -16.27 -19.14
C GLU A 178 -0.95 -14.95 -18.63
N GLU A 179 -0.52 -14.94 -17.36
CA GLU A 179 0.19 -13.79 -16.79
C GLU A 179 1.53 -13.54 -17.51
N VAL A 180 2.26 -14.59 -17.86
CA VAL A 180 3.49 -14.47 -18.66
C VAL A 180 3.19 -13.98 -20.09
N GLU A 181 2.14 -14.48 -20.72
CA GLU A 181 1.71 -14.01 -22.04
C GLU A 181 1.35 -12.51 -22.01
N ASN A 182 0.69 -12.06 -20.96
CA ASN A 182 0.40 -10.64 -20.72
C ASN A 182 1.70 -9.82 -20.56
N LEU A 183 2.61 -10.27 -19.71
CA LEU A 183 3.90 -9.61 -19.49
C LEU A 183 4.69 -9.48 -20.80
N LEU A 184 4.79 -10.56 -21.58
CA LEU A 184 5.49 -10.56 -22.85
C LEU A 184 4.84 -9.63 -23.88
N HIS A 185 3.51 -9.54 -23.89
CA HIS A 185 2.80 -8.65 -24.77
C HIS A 185 3.04 -7.16 -24.43
N VAL A 186 2.98 -6.81 -23.14
CA VAL A 186 3.32 -5.47 -22.66
C VAL A 186 4.80 -5.15 -22.94
N ALA A 187 5.71 -6.12 -22.71
CA ALA A 187 7.14 -5.94 -22.98
C ALA A 187 7.42 -5.66 -24.46
N LYS A 188 6.68 -6.27 -25.37
CA LYS A 188 6.78 -6.01 -26.82
C LYS A 188 6.39 -4.58 -27.18
N MET A 189 5.46 -3.98 -26.46
CA MET A 189 4.94 -2.63 -26.75
C MET A 189 5.79 -1.52 -26.12
N VAL A 190 6.25 -1.70 -24.91
CA VAL A 190 6.93 -0.62 -24.15
C VAL A 190 8.27 -1.01 -23.52
N GLY A 191 8.72 -2.26 -23.68
CA GLY A 191 9.91 -2.77 -22.98
C GLY A 191 11.23 -2.11 -23.40
N ASP A 192 11.30 -1.51 -24.57
CA ASP A 192 12.42 -0.69 -25.05
C ASP A 192 12.37 0.77 -24.54
N LYS A 193 11.21 1.20 -24.04
CA LYS A 193 10.93 2.59 -23.60
C LYS A 193 10.84 2.72 -22.08
N MET A 194 10.44 1.65 -21.38
CA MET A 194 10.14 1.62 -19.94
C MET A 194 10.81 0.45 -19.24
N THR A 195 11.22 0.65 -18.00
CA THR A 195 11.54 -0.46 -17.10
C THR A 195 10.26 -1.18 -16.70
N LEU A 196 10.18 -2.48 -16.96
CA LEU A 196 9.03 -3.30 -16.58
C LEU A 196 9.26 -4.02 -15.26
N MET A 197 8.22 -4.11 -14.48
CA MET A 197 8.16 -4.84 -13.22
C MET A 197 6.89 -5.69 -13.19
N ILE A 198 6.96 -6.82 -12.51
CA ILE A 198 5.79 -7.66 -12.24
C ILE A 198 5.58 -7.77 -10.73
N ASP A 199 4.33 -7.71 -10.31
CA ASP A 199 3.89 -7.97 -8.94
C ASP A 199 2.83 -9.08 -8.98
N PRO A 200 3.23 -10.34 -8.75
CA PRO A 200 2.31 -11.47 -8.89
C PRO A 200 1.35 -11.63 -7.71
N ALA A 201 1.39 -10.75 -6.72
CA ALA A 201 0.41 -10.69 -5.62
C ALA A 201 0.08 -12.05 -5.00
N CYS A 202 1.10 -12.82 -4.60
CA CYS A 202 0.96 -14.13 -3.95
C CYS A 202 0.41 -15.26 -4.86
N GLN A 203 0.40 -15.09 -6.18
CA GLN A 203 -0.12 -16.09 -7.12
C GLN A 203 0.86 -17.22 -7.43
N LEU A 204 2.16 -16.98 -7.29
CA LEU A 204 3.22 -17.97 -7.56
C LEU A 204 3.31 -18.96 -6.40
N ARG A 205 2.67 -20.11 -6.55
CA ARG A 205 2.52 -21.10 -5.48
C ARG A 205 3.75 -21.99 -5.32
N THR A 206 4.55 -22.13 -6.37
CA THR A 206 5.70 -23.02 -6.39
C THR A 206 6.95 -22.30 -6.92
N PHE A 207 8.12 -22.88 -6.62
CA PHE A 207 9.37 -22.42 -7.18
C PHE A 207 9.37 -22.53 -8.73
N ALA A 208 8.71 -23.56 -9.27
CA ALA A 208 8.58 -23.74 -10.72
C ALA A 208 7.78 -22.60 -11.36
N ASP A 209 6.69 -22.13 -10.71
CA ASP A 209 5.92 -20.97 -11.18
C ASP A 209 6.81 -19.72 -11.21
N ALA A 210 7.62 -19.51 -10.16
CA ALA A 210 8.51 -18.36 -10.07
C ALA A 210 9.65 -18.39 -11.10
N LEU A 211 10.12 -19.57 -11.50
CA LEU A 211 11.10 -19.71 -12.58
C LEU A 211 10.49 -19.53 -13.98
N TYR A 212 9.19 -19.76 -14.12
CA TYR A 212 8.50 -19.62 -15.39
C TYR A 212 8.20 -18.16 -15.74
N VAL A 213 8.02 -17.31 -14.72
CA VAL A 213 7.84 -15.86 -14.85
C VAL A 213 9.16 -15.13 -15.00
#